data_766c42fd5cbd85822d0e14efc03cfcd3
#
_entry.id   766c42fd5cbd85822d0e14efc03cfcd3
#
_cell.length_a   1.000
_cell.length_b   1.000
_cell.length_c   1.000
_cell.angle_alpha   90.00
_cell.angle_beta   90.00
_cell.angle_gamma   90.00
#
_symmetry.space_group_name_H-M   'P 1'
#
loop_
_entity.id
_entity.type
_entity.pdbx_description
1 polymer ?
#
loop_
_entity_poly.entity_id
_entity_poly.type
_entity_poly.pdbx_seq_one_letter_code
_entity_poly.pdbx_strand_id
1 'polypeptide(L)'
;RSEYFQSRYKNYFDKCEHAPYLFDMMATNYDERALNKLLITYQNHFNVKSEISLHAKKRLLSSLFLMKIFFEVNCNRNESIIELRNAEIYLSYIRKIAANIKEIDFLQTVHKIAGAMIEDSQYNYVNLNRVGIDGADREKLYQVLDNNLIISRTVLSGKGITESENEVVIFVFDEFRDFCLARYLLLYSEDKHDDEYSLFFDKVNEMFQNRQSPVEGVIKYVYYDFKTYGSPEL
;
A
#
# COMPACT_ATOMS: atom_id res chain seq x y z
N ARG A 1 -5.93 -8.36 9.00
CA ARG A 1 -7.22 -8.43 8.26
C ARG A 1 -7.94 -7.15 8.54
N SER A 2 -8.08 -6.26 7.59
CA SER A 2 -8.56 -4.94 7.91
C SER A 2 -10.07 -5.02 8.17
N GLU A 3 -10.50 -4.62 9.38
CA GLU A 3 -11.88 -4.27 9.72
C GLU A 3 -12.48 -3.32 8.67
N TYR A 4 -11.62 -2.61 7.96
CA TYR A 4 -11.88 -1.77 6.83
C TYR A 4 -12.53 -2.50 5.65
N PHE A 5 -11.99 -3.64 5.24
CA PHE A 5 -12.54 -4.43 4.14
C PHE A 5 -13.96 -4.89 4.51
N GLN A 6 -14.15 -5.36 5.74
CA GLN A 6 -15.44 -5.77 6.26
C GLN A 6 -16.45 -4.61 6.28
N SER A 7 -16.06 -3.41 6.74
CA SER A 7 -16.98 -2.27 6.84
C SER A 7 -17.35 -1.67 5.49
N ARG A 8 -16.39 -1.60 4.53
CA ARG A 8 -16.63 -1.03 3.20
C ARG A 8 -17.52 -1.89 2.33
N TYR A 9 -17.27 -3.18 2.35
CA TYR A 9 -17.99 -4.11 1.50
C TYR A 9 -19.25 -4.65 2.14
N LYS A 10 -19.42 -4.51 3.46
CA LYS A 10 -20.63 -4.93 4.14
C LYS A 10 -21.88 -4.30 3.51
N ASN A 11 -21.91 -2.98 3.36
CA ASN A 11 -23.05 -2.28 2.75
C ASN A 11 -23.24 -2.57 1.25
N TYR A 12 -22.17 -2.92 0.55
CA TYR A 12 -22.23 -3.31 -0.86
C TYR A 12 -22.71 -4.75 -1.01
N PHE A 13 -22.23 -5.63 -0.16
CA PHE A 13 -22.54 -7.05 -0.18
C PHE A 13 -23.88 -7.40 0.49
N ASP A 14 -24.33 -6.62 1.46
CA ASP A 14 -25.70 -6.76 2.02
C ASP A 14 -26.80 -6.54 0.97
N LYS A 15 -26.46 -5.95 -0.17
CA LYS A 15 -27.35 -5.75 -1.33
C LYS A 15 -27.18 -6.80 -2.43
N CYS A 16 -26.22 -7.71 -2.27
CA CYS A 16 -25.88 -8.69 -3.30
C CYS A 16 -26.17 -10.11 -2.77
N GLU A 17 -27.05 -10.85 -3.45
CA GLU A 17 -27.44 -12.22 -3.04
C GLU A 17 -26.26 -13.20 -2.90
N HIS A 18 -25.11 -12.88 -3.51
CA HIS A 18 -23.88 -13.71 -3.47
C HIS A 18 -22.83 -13.20 -2.47
N ALA A 19 -23.14 -12.15 -1.72
CA ALA A 19 -22.22 -11.54 -0.75
C ALA A 19 -21.64 -12.50 0.31
N PRO A 20 -22.44 -13.38 0.93
CA PRO A 20 -21.94 -14.32 1.93
C PRO A 20 -20.81 -15.20 1.39
N TYR A 21 -20.92 -15.69 0.16
CA TYR A 21 -19.94 -16.57 -0.46
C TYR A 21 -18.61 -15.87 -0.76
N LEU A 22 -18.64 -14.61 -1.13
CA LEU A 22 -17.42 -13.82 -1.35
C LEU A 22 -16.71 -13.51 -0.03
N PHE A 23 -17.44 -13.29 1.06
CA PHE A 23 -16.87 -13.08 2.39
C PHE A 23 -16.21 -14.35 2.93
N ASP A 24 -16.83 -15.49 2.76
CA ASP A 24 -16.27 -16.78 3.15
C ASP A 24 -15.04 -17.14 2.32
N MET A 25 -15.02 -16.84 1.03
CA MET A 25 -13.84 -17.03 0.19
C MET A 25 -12.65 -16.15 0.61
N MET A 26 -12.90 -14.95 1.16
CA MET A 26 -11.83 -14.09 1.67
C MET A 26 -11.40 -14.43 3.11
N ALA A 27 -12.25 -15.11 3.87
CA ALA A 27 -11.97 -15.54 5.25
C ALA A 27 -11.30 -16.90 5.36
N THR A 28 -11.43 -17.75 4.35
CA THR A 28 -10.83 -19.09 4.32
C THR A 28 -9.35 -19.02 3.98
N ASN A 29 -8.54 -19.79 4.68
CA ASN A 29 -7.20 -20.11 4.24
C ASN A 29 -7.33 -20.83 2.89
N TYR A 30 -6.97 -20.15 1.80
CA TYR A 30 -6.95 -20.78 0.50
C TYR A 30 -6.07 -22.03 0.57
N ASP A 31 -6.62 -23.17 0.12
CA ASP A 31 -5.83 -24.35 -0.12
C ASP A 31 -4.69 -23.99 -1.11
N GLU A 32 -3.51 -24.51 -0.85
CA GLU A 32 -2.33 -24.29 -1.69
C GLU A 32 -2.61 -24.62 -3.17
N ARG A 33 -3.44 -25.61 -3.43
CA ARG A 33 -3.89 -25.96 -4.79
C ARG A 33 -4.74 -24.86 -5.43
N ALA A 34 -5.63 -24.26 -4.67
CA ALA A 34 -6.46 -23.14 -5.15
C ALA A 34 -5.62 -21.91 -5.46
N LEU A 35 -4.64 -21.60 -4.59
CA LEU A 35 -3.70 -20.50 -4.79
C LEU A 35 -2.80 -20.74 -6.01
N ASN A 36 -2.29 -21.95 -6.21
CA ASN A 36 -1.49 -22.30 -7.39
C ASN A 36 -2.34 -22.21 -8.67
N LYS A 37 -3.59 -22.65 -8.64
CA LYS A 37 -4.50 -22.48 -9.77
C LYS A 37 -4.74 -21.02 -10.09
N LEU A 38 -4.91 -20.17 -9.08
CA LEU A 38 -5.06 -18.74 -9.23
C LEU A 38 -3.81 -18.12 -9.84
N LEU A 39 -2.63 -18.48 -9.37
CA LEU A 39 -1.34 -18.03 -9.93
C LEU A 39 -1.25 -18.33 -11.43
N ILE A 40 -1.56 -19.57 -11.83
CA ILE A 40 -1.57 -19.99 -13.24
C ILE A 40 -2.60 -19.20 -14.04
N THR A 41 -3.78 -18.96 -13.46
CA THR A 41 -4.84 -18.17 -14.10
C THR A 41 -4.38 -16.74 -14.36
N TYR A 42 -3.74 -16.09 -13.39
CA TYR A 42 -3.16 -14.75 -13.55
C TYR A 42 -2.03 -14.75 -14.58
N GLN A 43 -1.14 -15.75 -14.53
CA GLN A 43 -0.05 -15.89 -15.47
C GLN A 43 -0.54 -15.95 -16.93
N ASN A 44 -1.59 -16.73 -17.16
CA ASN A 44 -2.22 -16.84 -18.47
C ASN A 44 -2.96 -15.56 -18.87
N HIS A 45 -3.74 -14.98 -17.96
CA HIS A 45 -4.54 -13.77 -18.22
C HIS A 45 -3.64 -12.58 -18.61
N PHE A 46 -2.52 -12.40 -17.91
CA PHE A 46 -1.57 -11.31 -18.18
C PHE A 46 -0.50 -11.69 -19.22
N ASN A 47 -0.61 -12.87 -19.83
CA ASN A 47 0.33 -13.36 -20.84
C ASN A 47 1.81 -13.28 -20.37
N VAL A 48 2.07 -13.67 -19.13
CA VAL A 48 3.42 -13.74 -18.56
C VAL A 48 4.00 -15.11 -18.87
N LYS A 49 4.87 -15.18 -19.88
CA LYS A 49 5.50 -16.44 -20.32
C LYS A 49 6.77 -16.76 -19.54
N SER A 50 7.27 -15.83 -18.78
CA SER A 50 8.47 -15.96 -17.97
C SER A 50 8.29 -16.97 -16.85
N GLU A 51 9.35 -17.66 -16.52
CA GLU A 51 9.40 -18.47 -15.30
C GLU A 51 9.45 -17.56 -14.07
N ILE A 52 8.63 -17.87 -13.07
CA ILE A 52 8.61 -17.15 -11.79
C ILE A 52 9.44 -17.95 -10.79
N SER A 53 10.42 -17.32 -10.15
CA SER A 53 11.27 -18.00 -9.17
C SER A 53 10.44 -18.59 -8.01
N LEU A 54 10.95 -19.66 -7.40
CA LEU A 54 10.24 -20.33 -6.28
C LEU A 54 10.00 -19.37 -5.11
N HIS A 55 10.96 -18.48 -4.83
CA HIS A 55 10.82 -17.46 -3.81
C HIS A 55 9.69 -16.49 -4.14
N ALA A 56 9.64 -16.00 -5.36
CA ALA A 56 8.57 -15.12 -5.82
C ALA A 56 7.20 -15.82 -5.73
N LYS A 57 7.08 -17.08 -6.17
CA LYS A 57 5.83 -17.85 -6.06
C LYS A 57 5.32 -17.91 -4.61
N LYS A 58 6.18 -18.27 -3.65
CA LYS A 58 5.81 -18.32 -2.23
C LYS A 58 5.30 -16.98 -1.71
N ARG A 59 5.92 -15.89 -2.10
CA ARG A 59 5.50 -14.53 -1.71
C ARG A 59 4.18 -14.13 -2.36
N LEU A 60 4.00 -14.41 -3.64
CA LEU A 60 2.77 -14.11 -4.36
C LEU A 60 1.58 -14.89 -3.78
N LEU A 61 1.79 -16.15 -3.39
CA LEU A 61 0.78 -16.97 -2.75
C LEU A 61 0.41 -16.48 -1.33
N SER A 62 1.23 -15.67 -0.69
CA SER A 62 0.94 -15.10 0.63
C SER A 62 0.13 -13.80 0.58
N SER A 63 0.03 -13.14 -0.58
CA SER A 63 -0.68 -11.85 -0.73
C SER A 63 -1.32 -11.75 -2.11
N LEU A 64 -2.66 -11.82 -2.15
CA LEU A 64 -3.43 -11.67 -3.39
C LEU A 64 -3.25 -10.29 -4.02
N PHE A 65 -3.07 -9.26 -3.20
CA PHE A 65 -2.78 -7.92 -3.68
C PHE A 65 -1.42 -7.87 -4.39
N LEU A 66 -0.38 -8.41 -3.75
CA LEU A 66 0.96 -8.47 -4.35
C LEU A 66 0.94 -9.31 -5.64
N MET A 67 0.18 -10.41 -5.66
CA MET A 67 -0.01 -11.22 -6.86
C MET A 67 -0.62 -10.39 -8.00
N LYS A 68 -1.71 -9.65 -7.73
CA LYS A 68 -2.35 -8.79 -8.72
C LYS A 68 -1.37 -7.79 -9.31
N ILE A 69 -0.71 -6.97 -8.48
CA ILE A 69 0.19 -5.93 -8.97
C ILE A 69 1.41 -6.51 -9.69
N PHE A 70 1.93 -7.65 -9.23
CA PHE A 70 3.04 -8.35 -9.88
C PHE A 70 2.70 -8.70 -11.33
N PHE A 71 1.54 -9.33 -11.55
CA PHE A 71 1.13 -9.70 -12.90
C PHE A 71 0.76 -8.49 -13.76
N GLU A 72 0.17 -7.46 -13.19
CA GLU A 72 -0.10 -6.23 -13.91
C GLU A 72 1.18 -5.52 -14.37
N VAL A 73 2.20 -5.46 -13.52
CA VAL A 73 3.50 -4.85 -13.85
C VAL A 73 4.26 -5.66 -14.89
N ASN A 74 4.18 -6.99 -14.81
CA ASN A 74 4.91 -7.90 -15.70
C ASN A 74 4.08 -8.35 -16.91
N CYS A 75 2.97 -7.70 -17.22
CA CYS A 75 2.12 -8.04 -18.36
C CYS A 75 2.92 -8.10 -19.66
N ASN A 76 2.73 -9.19 -20.43
CA ASN A 76 3.44 -9.47 -21.70
C ASN A 76 4.98 -9.62 -21.59
N ARG A 77 5.53 -9.82 -20.39
CA ARG A 77 6.97 -10.10 -20.23
C ARG A 77 7.30 -11.53 -20.64
N ASN A 78 8.47 -11.65 -21.34
CA ASN A 78 9.02 -12.90 -21.84
C ASN A 78 10.48 -13.12 -21.37
N GLU A 79 10.85 -12.54 -20.24
CA GLU A 79 12.19 -12.72 -19.65
C GLU A 79 12.35 -14.16 -19.13
N SER A 80 13.59 -14.65 -19.03
CA SER A 80 13.85 -16.05 -18.63
C SER A 80 13.37 -16.35 -17.22
N ILE A 81 13.62 -15.45 -16.27
CA ILE A 81 13.20 -15.59 -14.86
C ILE A 81 12.80 -14.21 -14.34
N ILE A 82 11.67 -14.15 -13.64
CA ILE A 82 11.25 -12.95 -12.94
C ILE A 82 11.44 -13.16 -11.43
N GLU A 83 12.20 -12.27 -10.81
CA GLU A 83 12.34 -12.17 -9.37
C GLU A 83 11.39 -11.13 -8.80
N LEU A 84 10.94 -11.36 -7.57
CA LEU A 84 10.09 -10.43 -6.86
C LEU A 84 10.95 -9.49 -6.01
N ARG A 85 11.11 -8.25 -6.48
CA ARG A 85 11.69 -7.16 -5.69
C ARG A 85 10.57 -6.24 -5.22
N ASN A 86 10.19 -6.35 -3.96
CA ASN A 86 8.95 -5.73 -3.45
C ASN A 86 8.88 -4.21 -3.69
N ALA A 87 9.93 -3.47 -3.38
CA ALA A 87 9.96 -2.01 -3.58
C ALA A 87 9.84 -1.64 -5.07
N GLU A 88 10.57 -2.31 -5.95
CA GLU A 88 10.51 -2.06 -7.39
C GLU A 88 9.12 -2.35 -7.98
N ILE A 89 8.43 -3.37 -7.47
CA ILE A 89 7.08 -3.69 -7.93
C ILE A 89 6.09 -2.59 -7.56
N TYR A 90 6.13 -2.08 -6.34
CA TYR A 90 5.26 -0.98 -5.95
C TYR A 90 5.57 0.29 -6.75
N LEU A 91 6.83 0.65 -6.94
CA LEU A 91 7.22 1.79 -7.78
C LEU A 91 6.79 1.60 -9.23
N SER A 92 7.00 0.42 -9.80
CA SER A 92 6.57 0.11 -11.17
C SER A 92 5.05 0.13 -11.32
N TYR A 93 4.33 -0.32 -10.30
CA TYR A 93 2.87 -0.24 -10.27
C TYR A 93 2.39 1.21 -10.19
N ILE A 94 3.00 2.02 -9.33
CA ILE A 94 2.73 3.45 -9.24
C ILE A 94 2.96 4.12 -10.60
N ARG A 95 4.07 3.84 -11.29
CA ARG A 95 4.34 4.37 -12.62
C ARG A 95 3.27 3.99 -13.63
N LYS A 96 2.81 2.76 -13.58
CA LYS A 96 1.75 2.28 -14.46
C LYS A 96 0.41 2.97 -14.22
N ILE A 97 -0.04 3.10 -12.98
CA ILE A 97 -1.31 3.78 -12.66
C ILE A 97 -1.22 5.28 -12.82
N ALA A 98 -0.05 5.86 -12.62
CA ALA A 98 0.22 7.26 -12.83
C ALA A 98 0.44 7.64 -14.31
N ALA A 99 0.30 6.71 -15.24
CA ALA A 99 0.48 6.99 -16.68
C ALA A 99 -0.45 8.11 -17.19
N ASN A 100 -1.60 8.30 -16.54
CA ASN A 100 -2.55 9.38 -16.82
C ASN A 100 -2.40 10.60 -15.89
N ILE A 101 -1.52 10.50 -14.88
CA ILE A 101 -1.19 11.53 -13.91
C ILE A 101 0.33 11.64 -13.94
N LYS A 102 0.89 12.83 -13.75
CA LYS A 102 2.35 12.91 -13.62
C LYS A 102 2.81 12.05 -12.44
N GLU A 103 3.76 11.14 -12.68
CA GLU A 103 4.31 10.25 -11.63
C GLU A 103 4.76 11.02 -10.40
N ILE A 104 5.41 12.17 -10.62
CA ILE A 104 5.90 13.03 -9.54
C ILE A 104 4.76 13.55 -8.67
N ASP A 105 3.62 13.93 -9.26
CA ASP A 105 2.45 14.44 -8.51
C ASP A 105 1.83 13.32 -7.66
N PHE A 106 1.77 12.10 -8.20
CA PHE A 106 1.30 10.93 -7.44
C PHE A 106 2.20 10.63 -6.24
N LEU A 107 3.52 10.54 -6.47
CA LEU A 107 4.50 10.24 -5.42
C LEU A 107 4.54 11.33 -4.34
N GLN A 108 4.42 12.61 -4.71
CA GLN A 108 4.35 13.71 -3.75
C GLN A 108 3.07 13.65 -2.91
N THR A 109 1.94 13.33 -3.52
CA THR A 109 0.66 13.18 -2.80
C THR A 109 0.74 12.05 -1.77
N VAL A 110 1.24 10.89 -2.19
CA VAL A 110 1.44 9.73 -1.30
C VAL A 110 2.42 10.06 -0.18
N HIS A 111 3.49 10.80 -0.48
CA HIS A 111 4.47 11.25 0.51
C HIS A 111 3.84 12.18 1.55
N LYS A 112 3.02 13.15 1.15
CA LYS A 112 2.28 14.03 2.07
C LYS A 112 1.33 13.24 2.98
N ILE A 113 0.60 12.26 2.43
CA ILE A 113 -0.30 11.40 3.21
C ILE A 113 0.49 10.57 4.23
N ALA A 114 1.59 9.94 3.84
CA ALA A 114 2.44 9.17 4.72
C ALA A 114 3.05 10.03 5.84
N GLY A 115 3.50 11.24 5.52
CA GLY A 115 4.01 12.21 6.48
C GLY A 115 2.97 12.58 7.54
N ALA A 116 1.75 12.93 7.12
CA ALA A 116 0.67 13.27 8.04
C ALA A 116 0.29 12.08 8.95
N MET A 117 0.33 10.84 8.43
CA MET A 117 0.11 9.64 9.26
C MET A 117 1.15 9.48 10.36
N ILE A 118 2.41 9.75 10.06
CA ILE A 118 3.52 9.66 11.02
C ILE A 118 3.44 10.79 12.04
N GLU A 119 3.20 12.02 11.60
CA GLU A 119 3.09 13.19 12.49
C GLU A 119 1.92 13.05 13.48
N ASP A 120 0.77 12.59 13.02
CA ASP A 120 -0.41 12.37 13.86
C ASP A 120 -0.36 11.04 14.64
N SER A 121 0.65 10.20 14.43
CA SER A 121 0.73 8.81 14.95
C SER A 121 -0.54 8.00 14.68
N GLN A 122 -1.21 8.27 13.55
CA GLN A 122 -2.46 7.66 13.14
C GLN A 122 -2.28 6.94 11.80
N TYR A 123 -2.18 5.62 11.83
CA TYR A 123 -1.79 4.82 10.67
C TYR A 123 -2.95 4.17 9.90
N ASN A 124 -4.17 4.28 10.42
CA ASN A 124 -5.34 3.70 9.77
C ASN A 124 -6.01 4.66 8.78
N TYR A 125 -5.95 5.96 9.08
CA TYR A 125 -6.47 7.02 8.21
C TYR A 125 -5.79 8.34 8.55
N VAL A 126 -5.90 9.30 7.67
CA VAL A 126 -5.49 10.68 7.93
C VAL A 126 -6.61 11.64 7.53
N ASN A 127 -6.83 12.67 8.33
CA ASN A 127 -7.77 13.72 7.97
C ASN A 127 -7.22 14.55 6.80
N LEU A 128 -8.01 14.72 5.74
CA LEU A 128 -7.58 15.41 4.53
C LEU A 128 -7.11 16.84 4.81
N ASN A 129 -7.70 17.50 5.79
CA ASN A 129 -7.29 18.85 6.21
C ASN A 129 -5.88 18.90 6.82
N ARG A 130 -5.36 17.76 7.32
CA ARG A 130 -4.00 17.64 7.87
C ARG A 130 -2.94 17.40 6.79
N VAL A 131 -3.33 16.87 5.66
CA VAL A 131 -2.38 16.52 4.57
C VAL A 131 -1.83 17.77 3.87
N GLY A 132 -2.36 18.97 4.17
CA GLY A 132 -1.90 20.22 3.55
C GLY A 132 -2.10 20.22 2.03
N ILE A 133 -3.14 19.57 1.57
CA ILE A 133 -3.52 19.53 0.16
C ILE A 133 -4.56 20.63 -0.07
N ASP A 134 -4.17 21.68 -0.74
CA ASP A 134 -5.04 22.78 -1.13
C ASP A 134 -5.61 22.62 -2.56
N GLY A 135 -6.46 23.57 -2.99
CA GLY A 135 -7.35 23.48 -4.14
C GLY A 135 -6.84 22.72 -5.37
N ALA A 136 -5.70 23.09 -5.95
CA ALA A 136 -5.16 22.46 -7.17
C ALA A 136 -4.62 21.02 -6.91
N ASP A 137 -4.05 20.80 -5.74
CA ASP A 137 -3.56 19.48 -5.34
C ASP A 137 -4.71 18.54 -4.97
N ARG A 138 -5.88 19.08 -4.63
CA ARG A 138 -7.06 18.27 -4.32
C ARG A 138 -7.61 17.53 -5.55
N GLU A 139 -7.59 18.15 -6.71
CA GLU A 139 -7.94 17.47 -7.97
C GLU A 139 -6.98 16.34 -8.29
N LYS A 140 -5.69 16.54 -8.06
CA LYS A 140 -4.66 15.51 -8.21
C LYS A 140 -4.87 14.35 -7.22
N LEU A 141 -5.22 14.67 -5.97
CA LEU A 141 -5.57 13.65 -4.98
C LEU A 141 -6.74 12.80 -5.45
N TYR A 142 -7.82 13.39 -5.96
CA TYR A 142 -8.97 12.62 -6.45
C TYR A 142 -8.60 11.71 -7.63
N GLN A 143 -7.74 12.16 -8.53
CA GLN A 143 -7.19 11.30 -9.59
C GLN A 143 -6.38 10.12 -9.02
N VAL A 144 -5.64 10.33 -7.93
CA VAL A 144 -4.92 9.28 -7.19
C VAL A 144 -5.89 8.31 -6.51
N LEU A 145 -7.01 8.82 -5.97
CA LEU A 145 -8.02 8.02 -5.29
C LEU A 145 -8.75 7.05 -6.25
N ASP A 146 -8.93 7.43 -7.50
CA ASP A 146 -9.61 6.59 -8.52
C ASP A 146 -8.86 5.28 -8.83
N ASN A 147 -7.60 5.16 -8.42
CA ASN A 147 -6.78 3.98 -8.66
C ASN A 147 -6.92 2.85 -7.61
N ASN A 148 -7.87 2.95 -6.69
CA ASN A 148 -8.14 1.94 -5.65
C ASN A 148 -6.97 1.59 -4.71
N LEU A 149 -5.88 2.36 -4.70
CA LEU A 149 -4.78 2.21 -3.72
C LEU A 149 -5.05 3.04 -2.47
N ILE A 150 -5.66 4.19 -2.68
CA ILE A 150 -6.01 5.17 -1.67
C ILE A 150 -7.46 5.54 -1.90
N ILE A 151 -8.21 5.71 -0.84
CA ILE A 151 -9.62 6.10 -0.91
C ILE A 151 -9.89 7.23 0.05
N SER A 152 -10.89 8.05 -0.26
CA SER A 152 -11.46 8.98 0.70
C SER A 152 -12.75 8.43 1.32
N ARG A 153 -13.03 8.89 2.53
CA ARG A 153 -14.27 8.63 3.27
C ARG A 153 -14.67 9.83 4.06
N THR A 154 -15.98 10.02 4.16
CA THR A 154 -16.54 10.92 5.15
C THR A 154 -16.73 10.19 6.48
N VAL A 155 -16.16 10.71 7.54
CA VAL A 155 -16.29 10.20 8.90
C VAL A 155 -16.96 11.28 9.75
N LEU A 156 -17.99 10.88 10.48
CA LEU A 156 -18.63 11.75 11.46
C LEU A 156 -17.76 11.77 12.73
N SER A 157 -17.42 12.96 13.20
CA SER A 157 -16.70 13.17 14.45
C SER A 157 -17.50 14.11 15.36
N GLY A 158 -17.35 13.95 16.68
CA GLY A 158 -18.14 14.69 17.66
C GLY A 158 -19.45 13.98 18.04
N LYS A 159 -20.28 14.67 18.78
CA LYS A 159 -21.61 14.20 19.21
C LYS A 159 -22.59 15.35 19.27
N GLY A 160 -23.81 15.12 18.80
CA GLY A 160 -24.89 16.11 18.83
C GLY A 160 -24.56 17.39 18.08
N ILE A 161 -24.65 18.54 18.71
CA ILE A 161 -24.40 19.84 18.05
C ILE A 161 -22.93 20.08 17.66
N THR A 162 -22.01 19.25 18.14
CA THR A 162 -20.58 19.30 17.74
C THR A 162 -20.25 18.27 16.67
N GLU A 163 -21.24 17.56 16.14
CA GLU A 163 -21.03 16.60 15.06
C GLU A 163 -20.57 17.31 13.80
N SER A 164 -19.49 16.86 13.25
CA SER A 164 -18.89 17.39 12.01
C SER A 164 -18.50 16.27 11.08
N GLU A 165 -18.66 16.51 9.78
CA GLU A 165 -18.17 15.64 8.75
C GLU A 165 -16.70 15.96 8.44
N ASN A 166 -15.87 14.93 8.52
CA ASN A 166 -14.46 15.04 8.15
C ASN A 166 -14.16 14.08 7.01
N GLU A 167 -13.52 14.56 5.98
CA GLU A 167 -13.00 13.71 4.93
C GLU A 167 -11.65 13.13 5.37
N VAL A 168 -11.56 11.80 5.35
CA VAL A 168 -10.34 11.07 5.69
C VAL A 168 -9.85 10.27 4.51
N VAL A 169 -8.54 10.11 4.43
CA VAL A 169 -7.86 9.34 3.40
C VAL A 169 -7.29 8.08 4.02
N ILE A 170 -7.42 6.95 3.32
CA ILE A 170 -7.07 5.62 3.80
C ILE A 170 -6.33 4.88 2.71
N PHE A 171 -5.21 4.25 3.05
CA PHE A 171 -4.59 3.24 2.18
C PHE A 171 -5.42 1.95 2.19
N VAL A 172 -5.77 1.45 1.02
CA VAL A 172 -6.63 0.25 0.89
C VAL A 172 -5.89 -1.01 1.34
N PHE A 173 -4.58 -1.03 1.15
CA PHE A 173 -3.73 -2.19 1.43
C PHE A 173 -2.65 -1.82 2.44
N ASP A 174 -2.59 -2.57 3.54
CA ASP A 174 -1.61 -2.36 4.61
C ASP A 174 -0.17 -2.47 4.09
N GLU A 175 0.13 -3.46 3.25
CA GLU A 175 1.47 -3.61 2.66
C GLU A 175 1.89 -2.39 1.82
N PHE A 176 0.95 -1.78 1.10
CA PHE A 176 1.24 -0.57 0.32
C PHE A 176 1.42 0.65 1.22
N ARG A 177 0.60 0.78 2.28
CA ARG A 177 0.80 1.81 3.32
C ARG A 177 2.18 1.71 3.94
N ASP A 178 2.57 0.51 4.38
CA ASP A 178 3.84 0.26 5.06
C ASP A 178 5.03 0.60 4.15
N PHE A 179 4.92 0.27 2.85
CA PHE A 179 5.89 0.71 1.84
C PHE A 179 5.96 2.25 1.75
N CYS A 180 4.82 2.94 1.71
CA CYS A 180 4.77 4.40 1.61
C CYS A 180 5.34 5.08 2.85
N LEU A 181 5.07 4.54 4.04
CA LEU A 181 5.63 5.02 5.30
C LEU A 181 7.15 4.81 5.36
N ALA A 182 7.64 3.63 4.98
CA ALA A 182 9.06 3.33 4.90
C ALA A 182 9.78 4.32 3.97
N ARG A 183 9.23 4.50 2.77
CA ARG A 183 9.77 5.44 1.79
C ARG A 183 9.77 6.89 2.30
N TYR A 184 8.71 7.32 2.98
CA TYR A 184 8.65 8.66 3.59
C TYR A 184 9.79 8.85 4.59
N LEU A 185 9.97 7.90 5.51
CA LEU A 185 10.98 8.00 6.57
C LEU A 185 12.41 8.03 6.02
N LEU A 186 12.70 7.21 5.00
CA LEU A 186 14.01 7.22 4.34
C LEU A 186 14.28 8.55 3.65
N LEU A 187 13.35 9.04 2.84
CA LEU A 187 13.49 10.34 2.17
C LEU A 187 13.57 11.50 3.16
N TYR A 188 12.86 11.44 4.29
CA TYR A 188 12.92 12.45 5.33
C TYR A 188 14.32 12.54 5.96
N SER A 189 14.98 11.41 6.18
CA SER A 189 16.36 11.38 6.68
C SER A 189 17.35 11.90 5.62
N GLU A 190 17.22 11.50 4.36
CA GLU A 190 18.04 11.99 3.25
C GLU A 190 17.90 13.51 3.06
N ASP A 191 16.68 14.05 3.06
CA ASP A 191 16.42 15.49 2.91
C ASP A 191 17.01 16.32 4.05
N LYS A 192 17.20 15.73 5.23
CA LYS A 192 17.81 16.36 6.40
C LYS A 192 19.33 16.15 6.49
N HIS A 193 19.93 15.51 5.47
CA HIS A 193 21.35 15.14 5.47
C HIS A 193 21.75 14.34 6.72
N ASP A 194 20.87 13.42 7.12
CA ASP A 194 21.06 12.51 8.26
C ASP A 194 21.80 11.25 7.79
N ASP A 195 23.12 11.38 7.63
CA ASP A 195 23.98 10.32 7.09
C ASP A 195 23.96 9.04 7.93
N GLU A 196 23.61 9.14 9.22
CA GLU A 196 23.51 8.02 10.15
C GLU A 196 22.07 7.47 10.28
N TYR A 197 21.10 8.03 9.55
CA TYR A 197 19.69 7.67 9.68
C TYR A 197 19.13 7.77 11.11
N SER A 198 19.72 8.63 11.96
CA SER A 198 19.29 8.81 13.34
C SER A 198 17.82 9.26 13.43
N LEU A 199 17.40 10.17 12.56
CA LEU A 199 16.00 10.64 12.47
C LEU A 199 15.04 9.51 12.07
N PHE A 200 15.48 8.62 11.18
CA PHE A 200 14.71 7.44 10.84
C PHE A 200 14.50 6.53 12.06
N PHE A 201 15.59 6.23 12.78
CA PHE A 201 15.50 5.36 13.97
C PHE A 201 14.70 6.00 15.10
N ASP A 202 14.79 7.30 15.30
CA ASP A 202 13.99 8.03 16.29
C ASP A 202 12.49 7.89 15.97
N LYS A 203 12.09 8.08 14.72
CA LYS A 203 10.70 7.92 14.29
C LYS A 203 10.22 6.47 14.41
N VAL A 204 11.04 5.50 14.07
CA VAL A 204 10.74 4.08 14.24
C VAL A 204 10.56 3.75 15.72
N ASN A 205 11.40 4.29 16.61
CA ASN A 205 11.24 4.11 18.06
C ASN A 205 9.95 4.73 18.60
N GLU A 206 9.55 5.92 18.13
CA GLU A 206 8.23 6.50 18.44
C GLU A 206 7.10 5.57 17.98
N MET A 207 7.21 5.01 16.77
CA MET A 207 6.24 4.05 16.25
C MET A 207 6.13 2.78 17.10
N PHE A 208 7.22 2.26 17.64
CA PHE A 208 7.20 1.09 18.52
C PHE A 208 6.37 1.28 19.78
N GLN A 209 6.26 2.49 20.28
CA GLN A 209 5.48 2.80 21.46
C GLN A 209 3.97 2.81 21.19
N ASN A 210 3.57 2.91 19.93
CA ASN A 210 2.18 2.87 19.51
C ASN A 210 1.79 1.46 19.07
N ARG A 211 0.94 0.78 19.83
CA ARG A 211 0.48 -0.60 19.56
C ARG A 211 -0.25 -0.78 18.23
N GLN A 212 -0.77 0.30 17.64
CA GLN A 212 -1.46 0.27 16.35
C GLN A 212 -0.54 0.61 15.18
N SER A 213 0.73 0.83 15.47
CA SER A 213 1.72 1.21 14.47
C SER A 213 2.11 0.03 13.56
N PRO A 214 2.27 0.26 12.25
CA PRO A 214 2.74 -0.72 11.29
C PRO A 214 4.27 -0.87 11.26
N VAL A 215 4.93 -0.71 12.40
CA VAL A 215 6.39 -0.64 12.50
C VAL A 215 7.08 -1.88 11.90
N GLU A 216 6.52 -3.06 12.09
CA GLU A 216 7.05 -4.31 11.53
C GLU A 216 7.08 -4.28 9.99
N GLY A 217 6.00 -3.80 9.38
CA GLY A 217 5.91 -3.64 7.94
C GLY A 217 6.90 -2.62 7.40
N VAL A 218 7.05 -1.48 8.09
CA VAL A 218 8.02 -0.43 7.74
C VAL A 218 9.45 -0.97 7.77
N ILE A 219 9.87 -1.59 8.87
CA ILE A 219 11.22 -2.16 9.02
C ILE A 219 11.49 -3.22 7.95
N LYS A 220 10.51 -4.05 7.63
CA LYS A 220 10.62 -5.06 6.58
C LYS A 220 10.96 -4.44 5.22
N TYR A 221 10.32 -3.33 4.83
CA TYR A 221 10.61 -2.67 3.55
C TYR A 221 11.99 -2.02 3.55
N VAL A 222 12.37 -1.36 4.64
CA VAL A 222 13.69 -0.78 4.79
C VAL A 222 14.79 -1.84 4.74
N TYR A 223 14.62 -2.96 5.45
CA TYR A 223 15.56 -4.08 5.39
C TYR A 223 15.74 -4.64 3.97
N TYR A 224 14.64 -4.78 3.20
CA TYR A 224 14.72 -5.25 1.82
C TYR A 224 15.39 -4.25 0.91
N ASP A 225 15.19 -2.96 1.12
CA ASP A 225 15.84 -1.90 0.37
C ASP A 225 17.35 -1.92 0.58
N PHE A 226 17.81 -1.89 1.81
CA PHE A 226 19.22 -2.00 2.16
C PHE A 226 19.87 -3.31 1.66
N LYS A 227 19.18 -4.43 1.74
CA LYS A 227 19.70 -5.70 1.22
C LYS A 227 19.85 -5.68 -0.31
N THR A 228 19.03 -4.95 -1.02
CA THR A 228 19.01 -4.94 -2.48
C THR A 228 20.02 -3.96 -3.07
N TYR A 229 20.14 -2.77 -2.48
CA TYR A 229 20.95 -1.68 -3.03
C TYR A 229 22.27 -1.48 -2.30
N GLY A 230 22.53 -2.23 -1.27
CA GLY A 230 23.71 -2.10 -0.43
C GLY A 230 23.57 -0.95 0.55
N SER A 231 23.77 -1.22 1.83
CA SER A 231 24.05 -0.14 2.76
C SER A 231 25.38 0.49 2.34
N PRO A 232 25.52 1.82 2.29
CA PRO A 232 26.82 2.39 2.45
C PRO A 232 27.29 1.90 3.81
N GLU A 233 28.33 1.09 3.82
CA GLU A 233 29.08 0.51 4.94
C GLU A 233 28.55 0.88 6.35
N LEU A 234 27.70 0.02 6.91
CA LEU A 234 27.49 -0.08 8.34
C LEU A 234 28.39 -1.17 8.89
#